data_97b3d592d872a6a49d078de25d1249b2
#
_entry.id   97b3d592d872a6a49d078de25d1249b2
#
_cell.length_a   1.000
_cell.length_b   1.000
_cell.length_c   1.000
_cell.angle_alpha   90.00
_cell.angle_beta   90.00
_cell.angle_gamma   90.00
#
_symmetry.space_group_name_H-M   'P 1'
#
loop_
_entity.id
_entity.type
_entity.pdbx_description
1 polymer ?
#
loop_
_entity_poly.entity_id
_entity_poly.type
_entity_poly.pdbx_seq_one_letter_code
_entity_poly.pdbx_strand_id
1 'polypeptide(L)'
;MKIRRTIEFKAKVGFLQVGDVISFKLKSGEKVEARAIRHEGNRMLMWFEDCLKDEYPMNEKCTNAGGWLDSDARSLLNTEIINLFPNKIQKHMVKDDIGDWLRLLSIEEVFGLTPDFEETEESKKLQIPALKTKKSHVKSLGLNGETTWYWLRSPYVSNATQFCHVNRCGDANYGNASGAYGLAPAFYLKIRNLSACPTGEKEDES
;
A
#
# COMPACT_ATOMS: atom_id res chain seq x y z
N MET A 1 -18.37 12.92 12.08
CA MET A 1 -17.17 13.65 11.61
C MET A 1 -15.94 12.81 11.99
N LYS A 2 -15.24 12.16 11.03
CA LYS A 2 -13.98 11.44 11.33
C LYS A 2 -12.87 12.47 11.42
N ILE A 3 -12.27 12.62 12.59
CA ILE A 3 -11.08 13.46 12.79
C ILE A 3 -9.91 12.76 12.08
N ARG A 4 -9.37 13.40 11.05
CA ARG A 4 -8.16 12.95 10.35
C ARG A 4 -6.95 13.43 11.15
N ARG A 5 -6.22 12.50 11.76
CA ARG A 5 -4.97 12.82 12.45
C ARG A 5 -3.83 12.77 11.43
N THR A 6 -3.29 13.94 11.07
CA THR A 6 -2.08 14.06 10.25
C THR A 6 -0.88 14.20 11.19
N ILE A 7 0.06 13.29 11.11
CA ILE A 7 1.29 13.32 11.92
C ILE A 7 2.40 13.92 11.06
N GLU A 8 2.95 15.05 11.50
CA GLU A 8 4.22 15.49 10.93
C GLU A 8 5.32 14.50 11.30
N PHE A 9 6.12 14.10 10.30
CA PHE A 9 7.16 13.06 10.40
C PHE A 9 8.31 13.42 11.37
N LYS A 10 8.13 14.31 12.32
CA LYS A 10 9.21 14.91 13.12
C LYS A 10 9.70 14.11 14.33
N ALA A 11 9.04 13.06 14.79
CA ALA A 11 9.58 12.33 15.97
C ALA A 11 8.89 11.01 16.36
N LYS A 12 7.85 10.52 15.71
CA LYS A 12 7.03 9.45 16.30
C LYS A 12 6.63 8.31 15.36
N VAL A 13 7.47 7.93 14.40
CA VAL A 13 7.23 6.70 13.60
C VAL A 13 7.04 5.46 14.51
N GLY A 14 7.65 5.48 15.69
CA GLY A 14 7.48 4.40 16.67
C GLY A 14 6.09 4.28 17.29
N PHE A 15 5.13 5.19 17.02
CA PHE A 15 3.81 5.24 17.64
C PHE A 15 2.67 5.35 16.63
N LEU A 16 2.87 4.92 15.40
CA LEU A 16 1.82 4.90 14.38
C LEU A 16 0.69 3.95 14.79
N GLN A 17 -0.54 4.42 14.61
CA GLN A 17 -1.76 3.64 14.77
C GLN A 17 -2.48 3.49 13.43
N VAL A 18 -3.24 2.41 13.26
CA VAL A 18 -4.09 2.26 12.08
C VAL A 18 -5.03 3.46 11.95
N GLY A 19 -5.03 4.06 10.76
CA GLY A 19 -5.77 5.29 10.44
C GLY A 19 -4.91 6.56 10.44
N ASP A 20 -3.72 6.55 11.05
CA ASP A 20 -2.79 7.69 10.98
C ASP A 20 -2.32 7.90 9.53
N VAL A 21 -2.13 9.18 9.16
CA VAL A 21 -1.65 9.56 7.83
C VAL A 21 -0.34 10.32 7.98
N ILE A 22 0.67 9.90 7.24
CA ILE A 22 1.91 10.64 7.07
C ILE A 22 1.91 11.37 5.73
N SER A 23 2.39 12.61 5.71
CA SER A 23 2.55 13.41 4.50
C SER A 23 4.02 13.69 4.27
N PHE A 24 4.50 13.48 3.05
CA PHE A 24 5.88 13.77 2.68
C PHE A 24 6.00 14.14 1.20
N LYS A 25 7.16 14.68 0.83
CA LYS A 25 7.49 15.02 -0.55
C LYS A 25 8.47 14.01 -1.10
N LEU A 26 8.18 13.43 -2.26
CA LEU A 26 9.16 12.67 -3.03
C LEU A 26 10.28 13.59 -3.52
N LYS A 27 11.43 13.05 -3.88
CA LYS A 27 12.57 13.83 -4.43
C LYS A 27 12.23 14.48 -5.77
N SER A 28 11.21 13.93 -6.48
CA SER A 28 10.63 14.56 -7.67
C SER A 28 9.89 15.87 -7.39
N GLY A 29 9.63 16.18 -6.11
CA GLY A 29 8.80 17.31 -5.69
C GLY A 29 7.32 16.97 -5.48
N GLU A 30 6.86 15.80 -5.89
CA GLU A 30 5.50 15.34 -5.70
C GLU A 30 5.18 15.17 -4.21
N LYS A 31 4.07 15.75 -3.76
CA LYS A 31 3.56 15.58 -2.41
C LYS A 31 2.66 14.35 -2.38
N VAL A 32 2.92 13.44 -1.45
CA VAL A 32 2.15 12.22 -1.25
C VAL A 32 1.72 12.08 0.21
N GLU A 33 0.64 11.37 0.41
CA GLU A 33 0.13 10.98 1.72
C GLU A 33 -0.01 9.46 1.77
N ALA A 34 0.36 8.86 2.90
CA ALA A 34 0.22 7.43 3.12
C ALA A 34 -0.47 7.16 4.46
N ARG A 35 -1.47 6.29 4.43
CA ARG A 35 -2.24 5.87 5.60
C ARG A 35 -1.69 4.59 6.18
N ALA A 36 -1.61 4.50 7.50
CA ALA A 36 -1.40 3.26 8.22
C ALA A 36 -2.68 2.40 8.15
N ILE A 37 -2.59 1.24 7.52
CA ILE A 37 -3.77 0.39 7.25
C ILE A 37 -3.77 -0.95 8.00
N ARG A 38 -2.59 -1.46 8.41
CA ARG A 38 -2.46 -2.72 9.13
C ARG A 38 -1.19 -2.76 9.98
N HIS A 39 -1.35 -3.19 11.22
CA HIS A 39 -0.25 -3.43 12.16
C HIS A 39 0.16 -4.91 12.08
N GLU A 40 1.46 -5.18 11.92
CA GLU A 40 2.03 -6.53 11.83
C GLU A 40 3.32 -6.62 12.67
N GLY A 41 3.20 -7.21 13.87
CA GLY A 41 4.35 -7.35 14.75
C GLY A 41 5.02 -6.01 15.08
N ASN A 42 6.22 -5.78 14.60
CA ASN A 42 6.98 -4.54 14.79
C ASN A 42 6.99 -3.63 13.55
N ARG A 43 6.08 -3.85 12.62
CA ARG A 43 5.95 -3.06 11.38
C ARG A 43 4.52 -2.60 11.15
N MET A 44 4.36 -1.45 10.51
CA MET A 44 3.10 -0.86 10.09
C MET A 44 3.04 -0.85 8.58
N LEU A 45 2.01 -1.46 7.99
CA LEU A 45 1.72 -1.35 6.58
C LEU A 45 1.11 0.02 6.29
N MET A 46 1.81 0.79 5.48
CA MET A 46 1.39 2.09 4.97
C MET A 46 0.89 1.93 3.53
N TRP A 47 -0.15 2.62 3.15
CA TRP A 47 -0.67 2.65 1.79
C TRP A 47 -0.90 4.07 1.33
N PHE A 48 -0.48 4.42 0.14
CA PHE A 48 -0.73 5.75 -0.42
C PHE A 48 -2.23 6.04 -0.46
N GLU A 49 -2.62 7.23 -0.03
CA GLU A 49 -4.01 7.70 -0.06
C GLU A 49 -4.50 7.84 -1.51
N ASP A 50 -3.64 8.35 -2.39
CA ASP A 50 -3.84 8.50 -3.82
C ASP A 50 -2.74 7.79 -4.60
N CYS A 51 -2.90 7.64 -5.90
CA CYS A 51 -1.88 7.09 -6.79
C CYS A 51 -0.72 8.08 -6.96
N LEU A 52 0.39 7.61 -7.50
CA LEU A 52 1.40 8.48 -8.12
C LEU A 52 0.76 9.33 -9.22
N LYS A 53 1.38 10.46 -9.54
CA LYS A 53 0.84 11.41 -10.54
C LYS A 53 0.78 10.90 -11.98
N ASP A 54 1.59 9.87 -12.29
CA ASP A 54 1.67 9.26 -13.61
C ASP A 54 1.03 7.87 -13.60
N GLU A 55 0.48 7.45 -14.74
CA GLU A 55 -0.07 6.12 -14.96
C GLU A 55 0.99 5.20 -15.59
N TYR A 56 0.94 3.92 -15.25
CA TYR A 56 1.91 2.90 -15.65
C TYR A 56 1.22 1.60 -16.04
N PRO A 57 1.77 0.82 -16.98
CA PRO A 57 1.33 -0.55 -17.20
C PRO A 57 1.82 -1.47 -16.06
N MET A 58 1.14 -2.60 -15.87
CA MET A 58 1.69 -3.70 -15.06
C MET A 58 2.87 -4.36 -15.76
N ASN A 59 2.75 -4.55 -17.09
CA ASN A 59 3.78 -5.06 -17.96
C ASN A 59 3.74 -4.34 -19.32
N GLU A 60 4.90 -4.11 -19.94
CA GLU A 60 4.96 -3.60 -21.32
C GLU A 60 4.26 -4.55 -22.30
N LYS A 61 4.41 -5.85 -22.06
CA LYS A 61 3.72 -6.90 -22.81
C LYS A 61 2.35 -7.19 -22.17
N CYS A 62 1.36 -7.45 -23.01
CA CYS A 62 0.01 -7.81 -22.56
C CYS A 62 -0.02 -9.25 -22.05
N THR A 63 0.59 -9.51 -20.90
CA THR A 63 0.65 -10.82 -20.23
C THR A 63 0.70 -10.66 -18.72
N ASN A 64 0.13 -11.59 -17.97
CA ASN A 64 0.27 -11.70 -16.54
C ASN A 64 1.18 -12.86 -16.10
N ALA A 65 1.93 -13.45 -17.04
CA ALA A 65 2.87 -14.53 -16.75
C ALA A 65 3.89 -14.11 -15.68
N GLY A 66 4.19 -14.99 -14.73
CA GLY A 66 5.04 -14.72 -13.58
C GLY A 66 4.39 -13.86 -12.50
N GLY A 67 3.18 -13.33 -12.73
CA GLY A 67 2.40 -12.55 -11.76
C GLY A 67 3.13 -11.31 -11.30
N TRP A 68 2.92 -10.96 -10.02
CA TRP A 68 3.59 -9.80 -9.40
C TRP A 68 5.11 -9.92 -9.42
N LEU A 69 5.64 -11.11 -9.19
CA LEU A 69 7.09 -11.31 -9.01
C LEU A 69 7.90 -10.93 -10.24
N ASP A 70 7.34 -11.14 -11.43
CA ASP A 70 8.02 -10.87 -12.71
C ASP A 70 7.46 -9.60 -13.40
N SER A 71 6.61 -8.82 -12.72
CA SER A 71 5.99 -7.64 -13.34
C SER A 71 6.94 -6.45 -13.46
N ASP A 72 6.80 -5.71 -14.57
CA ASP A 72 7.55 -4.47 -14.81
C ASP A 72 7.20 -3.40 -13.77
N ALA A 73 5.93 -3.35 -13.31
CA ALA A 73 5.49 -2.45 -12.26
C ALA A 73 6.21 -2.73 -10.93
N ARG A 74 6.44 -4.01 -10.56
CA ARG A 74 7.25 -4.35 -9.38
C ARG A 74 8.68 -3.86 -9.52
N SER A 75 9.29 -4.10 -10.68
CA SER A 75 10.63 -3.63 -10.98
C SER A 75 10.72 -2.12 -10.85
N LEU A 76 9.83 -1.38 -11.53
CA LEU A 76 9.74 0.09 -11.46
C LEU A 76 9.64 0.59 -10.01
N LEU A 77 8.73 0.02 -9.23
CA LEU A 77 8.53 0.43 -7.83
C LEU A 77 9.79 0.24 -7.00
N ASN A 78 10.52 -0.87 -7.18
CA ASN A 78 11.65 -1.25 -6.34
C ASN A 78 13.02 -0.78 -6.86
N THR A 79 13.10 -0.24 -8.06
CA THR A 79 14.35 0.31 -8.64
C THR A 79 14.32 1.82 -8.83
N GLU A 80 13.19 2.39 -9.24
CA GLU A 80 13.08 3.82 -9.56
C GLU A 80 12.27 4.58 -8.51
N ILE A 81 11.02 4.18 -8.26
CA ILE A 81 10.13 4.91 -7.35
C ILE A 81 10.66 4.91 -5.92
N ILE A 82 11.25 3.81 -5.43
CA ILE A 82 11.86 3.76 -4.09
C ILE A 82 12.97 4.82 -3.93
N ASN A 83 13.72 5.10 -4.98
CA ASN A 83 14.78 6.10 -4.96
C ASN A 83 14.26 7.53 -4.83
N LEU A 84 12.99 7.77 -5.16
CA LEU A 84 12.32 9.07 -4.97
C LEU A 84 11.90 9.30 -3.51
N PHE A 85 11.84 8.28 -2.68
CA PHE A 85 11.48 8.45 -1.27
C PHE A 85 12.58 9.25 -0.54
N PRO A 86 12.19 10.18 0.35
CA PRO A 86 13.18 10.93 1.13
C PRO A 86 13.92 10.02 2.11
N ASN A 87 15.21 10.26 2.30
CA ASN A 87 16.06 9.43 3.15
C ASN A 87 15.51 9.26 4.59
N LYS A 88 14.80 10.29 5.11
CA LYS A 88 14.16 10.24 6.43
C LYS A 88 13.05 9.18 6.52
N ILE A 89 12.37 8.85 5.41
CA ILE A 89 11.38 7.78 5.34
C ILE A 89 12.09 6.45 5.14
N GLN A 90 13.01 6.37 4.17
CA GLN A 90 13.73 5.13 3.82
C GLN A 90 14.43 4.50 5.04
N LYS A 91 15.00 5.31 5.95
CA LYS A 91 15.64 4.82 7.20
C LYS A 91 14.71 4.00 8.11
N HIS A 92 13.42 4.19 7.99
CA HIS A 92 12.41 3.48 8.79
C HIS A 92 11.66 2.41 7.99
N MET A 93 11.90 2.33 6.69
CA MET A 93 11.30 1.28 5.86
C MET A 93 11.92 -0.08 6.16
N VAL A 94 11.11 -1.11 6.03
CA VAL A 94 11.53 -2.51 6.05
C VAL A 94 10.94 -3.21 4.85
N LYS A 95 11.65 -4.18 4.31
CA LYS A 95 11.15 -5.00 3.20
C LYS A 95 10.00 -5.88 3.66
N ASP A 96 9.12 -6.21 2.75
CA ASP A 96 8.10 -7.22 2.97
C ASP A 96 8.69 -8.66 2.93
N ASP A 97 7.83 -9.66 3.05
CA ASP A 97 8.23 -11.06 3.16
C ASP A 97 8.79 -11.64 1.86
N ILE A 98 8.60 -10.96 0.72
CA ILE A 98 9.17 -11.33 -0.60
C ILE A 98 10.37 -10.47 -0.99
N GLY A 99 10.81 -9.57 -0.09
CA GLY A 99 11.99 -8.74 -0.28
C GLY A 99 11.76 -7.40 -0.96
N ASP A 100 10.51 -6.98 -1.17
CA ASP A 100 10.15 -5.70 -1.77
C ASP A 100 10.16 -4.55 -0.77
N TRP A 101 10.66 -3.39 -1.18
CA TRP A 101 10.49 -2.12 -0.45
C TRP A 101 9.11 -1.51 -0.66
N LEU A 102 8.62 -1.60 -1.91
CA LEU A 102 7.32 -1.12 -2.35
C LEU A 102 6.57 -2.22 -3.05
N ARG A 103 5.29 -2.33 -2.78
CA ARG A 103 4.40 -3.27 -3.45
C ARG A 103 3.04 -2.64 -3.73
N LEU A 104 2.23 -3.27 -4.56
CA LEU A 104 0.81 -3.01 -4.62
C LEU A 104 0.07 -3.93 -3.65
N LEU A 105 -1.14 -3.55 -3.26
CA LEU A 105 -2.01 -4.46 -2.52
C LEU A 105 -2.59 -5.52 -3.47
N SER A 106 -2.94 -6.68 -2.92
CA SER A 106 -3.65 -7.72 -3.65
C SER A 106 -5.17 -7.49 -3.59
N ILE A 107 -5.92 -8.19 -4.43
CA ILE A 107 -7.39 -8.12 -4.42
C ILE A 107 -7.96 -8.67 -3.12
N GLU A 108 -7.33 -9.69 -2.54
CA GLU A 108 -7.70 -10.25 -1.25
C GLU A 108 -7.52 -9.21 -0.13
N GLU A 109 -6.41 -8.46 -0.15
CA GLU A 109 -6.13 -7.43 0.85
C GLU A 109 -7.11 -6.27 0.79
N VAL A 110 -7.56 -5.90 -0.41
CA VAL A 110 -8.50 -4.77 -0.59
C VAL A 110 -9.94 -5.21 -0.41
N PHE A 111 -10.36 -6.30 -1.04
CA PHE A 111 -11.78 -6.68 -1.15
C PHE A 111 -12.16 -7.95 -0.38
N GLY A 112 -11.19 -8.78 0.01
CA GLY A 112 -11.48 -10.13 0.53
C GLY A 112 -12.00 -11.07 -0.56
N LEU A 113 -11.64 -10.81 -1.82
CA LEU A 113 -12.00 -11.62 -2.98
C LEU A 113 -10.78 -12.38 -3.49
N THR A 114 -10.99 -13.53 -4.11
CA THR A 114 -9.95 -14.24 -4.88
C THR A 114 -9.66 -13.52 -6.21
N PRO A 115 -8.56 -13.84 -6.93
CA PRO A 115 -8.25 -13.19 -8.21
C PRO A 115 -9.24 -13.46 -9.36
N ASP A 116 -10.22 -14.32 -9.18
CA ASP A 116 -11.38 -14.54 -10.05
C ASP A 116 -12.69 -13.95 -9.50
N PHE A 117 -12.55 -13.10 -8.45
CA PHE A 117 -13.63 -12.34 -7.82
C PHE A 117 -14.64 -13.18 -7.05
N GLU A 118 -14.22 -14.36 -6.59
CA GLU A 118 -15.00 -15.16 -5.67
C GLU A 118 -14.72 -14.78 -4.22
N GLU A 119 -15.75 -14.87 -3.40
CA GLU A 119 -15.66 -14.66 -1.96
C GLU A 119 -15.49 -16.00 -1.26
N THR A 120 -14.35 -16.23 -0.63
CA THR A 120 -14.08 -17.41 0.18
C THR A 120 -13.80 -17.02 1.64
N GLU A 121 -13.91 -17.98 2.57
CA GLU A 121 -13.56 -17.72 3.96
C GLU A 121 -12.07 -17.37 4.13
N GLU A 122 -11.19 -17.91 3.30
CA GLU A 122 -9.76 -17.62 3.27
C GLU A 122 -9.50 -16.20 2.75
N SER A 123 -10.12 -15.82 1.63
CA SER A 123 -9.93 -14.48 1.05
C SER A 123 -10.45 -13.39 1.96
N LYS A 124 -11.60 -13.61 2.63
CA LYS A 124 -12.15 -12.68 3.64
C LYS A 124 -11.20 -12.42 4.82
N LYS A 125 -10.49 -13.45 5.29
CA LYS A 125 -9.50 -13.30 6.38
C LYS A 125 -8.32 -12.43 5.99
N LEU A 126 -7.98 -12.37 4.69
CA LEU A 126 -6.89 -11.56 4.19
C LEU A 126 -7.28 -10.09 4.01
N GLN A 127 -8.59 -9.77 3.95
CA GLN A 127 -9.06 -8.40 3.80
C GLN A 127 -8.58 -7.51 4.94
N ILE A 128 -7.96 -6.40 4.59
CA ILE A 128 -7.50 -5.42 5.57
C ILE A 128 -8.72 -4.70 6.18
N PRO A 129 -8.94 -4.79 7.51
CA PRO A 129 -10.13 -4.23 8.15
C PRO A 129 -10.34 -2.73 7.89
N ALA A 130 -9.26 -1.97 7.72
CA ALA A 130 -9.31 -0.54 7.40
C ALA A 130 -9.87 -0.24 5.99
N LEU A 131 -9.95 -1.27 5.12
CA LEU A 131 -10.37 -1.17 3.71
C LEU A 131 -11.77 -1.76 3.43
N LYS A 132 -12.58 -2.01 4.46
CA LYS A 132 -13.92 -2.61 4.29
C LYS A 132 -14.97 -1.69 3.66
N THR A 133 -14.68 -0.43 3.45
CA THR A 133 -15.65 0.51 2.88
C THR A 133 -15.28 0.87 1.45
N LYS A 134 -16.26 0.88 0.55
CA LYS A 134 -16.06 1.26 -0.85
C LYS A 134 -15.34 2.61 -1.00
N LYS A 135 -15.64 3.56 -0.13
CA LYS A 135 -14.99 4.88 -0.13
C LYS A 135 -13.48 4.80 0.10
N SER A 136 -12.99 3.79 0.83
CA SER A 136 -11.55 3.61 1.08
C SER A 136 -10.80 3.08 -0.14
N HIS A 137 -11.51 2.62 -1.17
CA HIS A 137 -10.93 2.10 -2.40
C HIS A 137 -10.80 3.17 -3.50
N VAL A 138 -11.55 4.27 -3.43
CA VAL A 138 -11.48 5.32 -4.44
C VAL A 138 -10.19 6.11 -4.27
N LYS A 139 -9.43 6.25 -5.35
CA LYS A 139 -8.16 7.00 -5.39
C LYS A 139 -8.12 7.95 -6.58
N SER A 140 -7.33 9.01 -6.40
CA SER A 140 -7.06 10.00 -7.45
C SER A 140 -5.66 9.80 -8.04
N LEU A 141 -5.44 10.33 -9.22
CA LEU A 141 -4.12 10.40 -9.84
C LEU A 141 -3.36 11.60 -9.26
N GLY A 142 -2.37 11.33 -8.43
CA GLY A 142 -1.72 12.33 -7.60
C GLY A 142 -2.65 12.92 -6.52
N LEU A 143 -2.06 13.61 -5.57
CA LEU A 143 -2.79 14.23 -4.46
C LEU A 143 -3.76 15.32 -4.96
N ASN A 144 -5.06 15.15 -4.71
CA ASN A 144 -6.15 16.01 -5.16
C ASN A 144 -6.38 16.04 -6.69
N GLY A 145 -5.92 15.01 -7.41
CA GLY A 145 -6.22 14.84 -8.82
C GLY A 145 -7.61 14.28 -9.08
N GLU A 146 -7.88 13.91 -10.32
CA GLU A 146 -9.12 13.23 -10.69
C GLU A 146 -9.08 11.77 -10.27
N THR A 147 -10.26 11.19 -9.95
CA THR A 147 -10.38 9.78 -9.63
C THR A 147 -9.91 8.93 -10.81
N THR A 148 -9.11 7.91 -10.51
CA THR A 148 -8.53 7.05 -11.53
C THR A 148 -8.72 5.58 -11.25
N TRP A 149 -8.46 4.74 -12.23
CA TRP A 149 -8.27 3.31 -12.07
C TRP A 149 -6.85 3.05 -11.59
N TYR A 150 -6.65 2.03 -10.75
CA TYR A 150 -5.31 1.71 -10.28
C TYR A 150 -5.11 0.21 -10.11
N TRP A 151 -3.89 -0.23 -10.37
CA TRP A 151 -3.51 -1.62 -10.34
C TRP A 151 -3.49 -2.22 -8.95
N LEU A 152 -3.90 -3.49 -8.88
CA LEU A 152 -3.59 -4.42 -7.80
C LEU A 152 -2.54 -5.43 -8.28
N ARG A 153 -1.79 -6.04 -7.37
CA ARG A 153 -0.73 -7.00 -7.74
C ARG A 153 -1.25 -8.37 -8.18
N SER A 154 -2.53 -8.67 -7.99
CA SER A 154 -3.11 -9.98 -8.29
C SER A 154 -3.32 -10.14 -9.79
N PRO A 155 -2.69 -11.16 -10.44
CA PRO A 155 -3.03 -11.53 -11.81
C PRO A 155 -4.48 -12.02 -11.84
N TYR A 156 -5.24 -11.66 -12.88
CA TYR A 156 -6.58 -12.19 -13.09
C TYR A 156 -6.49 -13.63 -13.63
N VAL A 157 -7.04 -14.60 -12.90
CA VAL A 157 -6.80 -16.02 -13.20
C VAL A 157 -7.52 -16.51 -14.46
N SER A 158 -8.65 -15.91 -14.81
CA SER A 158 -9.45 -16.32 -15.97
C SER A 158 -8.91 -15.80 -17.30
N ASN A 159 -7.86 -14.95 -17.29
CA ASN A 159 -7.26 -14.43 -18.52
C ASN A 159 -5.77 -14.10 -18.33
N ALA A 160 -4.92 -14.79 -19.08
CA ALA A 160 -3.46 -14.69 -19.01
C ALA A 160 -2.86 -13.33 -19.45
N THR A 161 -3.70 -12.38 -19.90
CA THR A 161 -3.27 -11.03 -20.30
C THR A 161 -3.63 -9.95 -19.30
N GLN A 162 -4.31 -10.29 -18.19
CA GLN A 162 -4.96 -9.30 -17.34
C GLN A 162 -4.50 -9.37 -15.88
N PHE A 163 -4.49 -8.21 -15.23
CA PHE A 163 -4.36 -8.06 -13.80
C PHE A 163 -5.63 -7.45 -13.20
N CYS A 164 -5.86 -7.70 -11.92
CA CYS A 164 -6.90 -7.04 -11.16
C CYS A 164 -6.56 -5.57 -10.95
N HIS A 165 -7.58 -4.72 -10.95
CA HIS A 165 -7.48 -3.30 -10.64
C HIS A 165 -8.73 -2.81 -9.91
N VAL A 166 -8.67 -1.62 -9.36
CA VAL A 166 -9.82 -0.91 -8.80
C VAL A 166 -10.27 0.16 -9.80
N ASN A 167 -11.57 0.22 -10.06
CA ASN A 167 -12.14 1.25 -10.95
C ASN A 167 -12.35 2.59 -10.22
N ARG A 168 -12.71 3.65 -10.97
CA ARG A 168 -12.96 5.01 -10.42
C ARG A 168 -14.05 5.07 -9.37
N CYS A 169 -14.96 4.10 -9.35
CA CYS A 169 -16.04 4.01 -8.37
C CYS A 169 -15.63 3.21 -7.12
N GLY A 170 -14.42 2.65 -7.07
CA GLY A 170 -13.92 1.83 -5.97
C GLY A 170 -14.36 0.36 -6.02
N ASP A 171 -14.77 -0.15 -7.19
CA ASP A 171 -15.11 -1.56 -7.38
C ASP A 171 -13.94 -2.35 -7.93
N ALA A 172 -13.89 -3.65 -7.61
CA ALA A 172 -12.95 -4.59 -8.21
C ALA A 172 -13.23 -4.77 -9.70
N ASN A 173 -12.19 -4.82 -10.52
CA ASN A 173 -12.26 -5.04 -11.95
C ASN A 173 -10.93 -5.64 -12.44
N TYR A 174 -10.78 -5.88 -13.74
CA TYR A 174 -9.57 -6.38 -14.38
C TYR A 174 -9.28 -5.61 -15.67
N GLY A 175 -8.02 -5.56 -16.07
CA GLY A 175 -7.58 -4.87 -17.28
C GLY A 175 -6.34 -5.50 -17.88
N ASN A 176 -6.11 -5.23 -19.17
CA ASN A 176 -4.94 -5.73 -19.88
C ASN A 176 -3.65 -5.21 -19.23
N ALA A 177 -2.70 -6.09 -18.99
CA ALA A 177 -1.45 -5.79 -18.29
C ALA A 177 -0.67 -4.60 -18.90
N SER A 178 -0.81 -4.40 -20.23
CA SER A 178 -0.21 -3.27 -20.95
C SER A 178 -1.03 -1.96 -20.91
N GLY A 179 -2.19 -1.96 -20.27
CA GLY A 179 -2.95 -0.74 -20.02
C GLY A 179 -2.25 0.15 -18.99
N ALA A 180 -2.32 1.47 -19.15
CA ALA A 180 -1.76 2.41 -18.19
C ALA A 180 -2.83 2.81 -17.16
N TYR A 181 -2.57 2.54 -15.87
CA TYR A 181 -3.41 2.93 -14.74
C TYR A 181 -2.54 3.45 -13.59
N GLY A 182 -3.17 4.02 -12.57
CA GLY A 182 -2.47 4.53 -11.40
C GLY A 182 -1.75 3.42 -10.61
N LEU A 183 -0.67 3.78 -9.95
CA LEU A 183 0.00 2.97 -8.94
C LEU A 183 -0.18 3.61 -7.58
N ALA A 184 -0.74 2.85 -6.62
CA ALA A 184 -0.84 3.24 -5.22
C ALA A 184 0.10 2.38 -4.37
N PRO A 185 1.36 2.79 -4.16
CA PRO A 185 2.34 1.98 -3.45
C PRO A 185 1.96 1.74 -1.99
N ALA A 186 2.24 0.53 -1.52
CA ALA A 186 2.23 0.17 -0.11
C ALA A 186 3.65 -0.19 0.34
N PHE A 187 3.98 0.09 1.60
CA PHE A 187 5.30 -0.16 2.17
C PHE A 187 5.21 -0.33 3.69
N TYR A 188 6.21 -0.98 4.27
CA TYR A 188 6.28 -1.14 5.71
C TYR A 188 7.20 -0.13 6.36
N LEU A 189 6.75 0.43 7.49
CA LEU A 189 7.58 1.20 8.41
C LEU A 189 7.82 0.40 9.69
N LYS A 190 9.06 0.37 10.16
CA LYS A 190 9.40 -0.18 11.47
C LYS A 190 8.80 0.69 12.57
N ILE A 191 8.10 0.06 13.52
CA ILE A 191 7.51 0.71 14.68
C ILE A 191 8.06 0.08 15.97
N ARG A 192 7.95 0.80 17.08
CA ARG A 192 8.28 0.25 18.41
C ARG A 192 7.11 -0.61 18.89
N ASN A 193 7.39 -1.80 19.40
CA ASN A 193 6.38 -2.58 20.09
C ASN A 193 5.98 -1.87 21.38
N LEU A 194 4.72 -1.52 21.52
CA LEU A 194 4.16 -0.96 22.76
C LEU A 194 4.12 -1.99 23.92
N SER A 195 4.36 -3.27 23.64
CA SER A 195 4.40 -4.33 24.65
C SER A 195 5.70 -4.39 25.46
N ALA A 196 6.70 -3.58 25.16
CA ALA A 196 7.93 -3.43 25.95
C ALA A 196 7.89 -2.16 26.80
N CYS A 197 6.84 -1.98 27.61
CA CYS A 197 6.94 -1.07 28.74
C CYS A 197 7.72 -1.82 29.82
N PRO A 198 8.91 -1.37 30.28
CA PRO A 198 9.55 -1.96 31.42
C PRO A 198 8.60 -1.74 32.61
N THR A 199 8.09 -2.82 33.17
CA THR A 199 7.47 -2.81 34.51
C THR A 199 8.50 -2.21 35.43
N GLY A 200 8.18 -1.03 35.99
CA GLY A 200 9.07 -0.28 36.87
C GLY A 200 9.59 -1.18 38.00
N GLU A 201 10.88 -1.36 38.02
CA GLU A 201 11.58 -1.71 39.25
C GLU A 201 11.43 -0.49 40.16
N LYS A 202 10.66 -0.70 41.23
CA LYS A 202 10.70 0.19 42.39
C LYS A 202 12.08 0.01 43.02
N GLU A 203 12.92 1.02 42.93
CA GLU A 203 14.06 1.13 43.85
C GLU A 203 13.49 1.32 45.25
N ASP A 204 13.59 0.27 46.10
CA ASP A 204 13.43 0.38 47.53
C ASP A 204 14.64 1.17 48.07
N GLU A 205 14.40 2.40 48.46
CA GLU A 205 15.31 3.15 49.34
C GLU A 205 15.28 2.50 50.72
N SER A 206 16.42 1.98 51.15
CA SER A 206 16.75 1.66 52.53
C SER A 206 18.02 2.41 52.92
#